data_b6a992cbbc56ca4843e2480105b01eeb
#
_entry.id   b6a992cbbc56ca4843e2480105b01eeb
#
_cell.length_a   1.000
_cell.length_b   1.000
_cell.length_c   1.000
_cell.angle_alpha   90.00
_cell.angle_beta   90.00
_cell.angle_gamma   90.00
#
_symmetry.space_group_name_H-M   'P 1'
#
loop_
_entity.id
_entity.type
_entity.pdbx_description
1 polymer ?
#
loop_
_entity_poly.entity_id
_entity_poly.type
_entity_poly.pdbx_seq_one_letter_code
_entity_poly.pdbx_strand_id
1 'polypeptide(L)'
;VRHVTIEHSYPHSWRSGEPLIYMALPAWFVKVTEFRDRMVELNHNEIEWLPEHIRDGQFGKWLEGARDWNISRTRYWGAPIPAWISDDPEYPRVDVYGSLDELERDFGVRPTSLHRPHIDELTRPNPDDPTGKSTMRRVPDVLDCWFESGSMPFAQKHYPFENKEWFETHSPSDFIVEYSGQTRGWFYVMHALSTALFDRPAYKKVVAHGIVLGNDGLKTVSYTHLRAHETRGN
;
A
#
# COMPACT_ATOMS: atom_id res chain seq x y z
N VAL A 1 -5.52 19.01 36.24
CA VAL A 1 -4.52 18.56 35.24
C VAL A 1 -3.15 18.67 35.88
N ARG A 2 -2.34 17.59 35.84
CA ARG A 2 -0.97 17.56 36.38
C ARG A 2 0.01 17.57 35.23
N HIS A 3 0.93 18.53 35.22
CA HIS A 3 2.06 18.55 34.30
C HIS A 3 3.27 17.87 34.93
N VAL A 4 3.90 16.96 34.23
CA VAL A 4 5.11 16.24 34.66
C VAL A 4 6.10 16.26 33.50
N THR A 5 7.35 16.60 33.78
CA THR A 5 8.44 16.47 32.84
C THR A 5 9.06 15.07 32.98
N ILE A 6 9.24 14.38 31.88
CA ILE A 6 9.87 13.06 31.82
C ILE A 6 10.97 13.08 30.77
N GLU A 7 12.05 12.35 31.03
CA GLU A 7 13.05 12.04 30.00
C GLU A 7 12.63 10.76 29.26
N HIS A 8 12.58 10.82 27.94
CA HIS A 8 12.28 9.67 27.11
C HIS A 8 12.91 9.84 25.72
N SER A 9 13.08 8.74 24.99
CA SER A 9 13.46 8.79 23.58
C SER A 9 12.39 9.49 22.75
N TYR A 10 12.80 10.48 21.96
CA TYR A 10 11.91 11.21 21.06
C TYR A 10 12.21 10.87 19.59
N PRO A 11 11.22 10.62 18.76
CA PRO A 11 11.45 10.26 17.36
C PRO A 11 12.02 11.46 16.57
N HIS A 12 13.08 11.20 15.82
CA HIS A 12 13.71 12.17 14.93
C HIS A 12 13.68 11.65 13.49
N SER A 13 13.68 12.57 12.55
CA SER A 13 13.80 12.25 11.13
C SER A 13 15.16 11.60 10.88
N TRP A 14 15.16 10.40 10.32
CA TRP A 14 16.42 9.71 10.00
C TRP A 14 17.22 10.40 8.88
N ARG A 15 16.60 11.33 8.13
CA ARG A 15 17.26 12.10 7.06
C ARG A 15 17.88 13.40 7.56
N SER A 16 17.15 14.16 8.35
CA SER A 16 17.58 15.48 8.80
C SER A 16 18.07 15.52 10.24
N GLY A 17 17.80 14.48 11.05
CA GLY A 17 18.08 14.49 12.48
C GLY A 17 17.14 15.37 13.32
N GLU A 18 16.22 16.09 12.68
CA GLU A 18 15.28 16.99 13.37
C GLU A 18 14.18 16.22 14.08
N PRO A 19 13.67 16.72 15.23
CA PRO A 19 12.57 16.10 15.94
C PRO A 19 11.29 16.12 15.10
N LEU A 20 10.55 15.00 15.15
CA LEU A 20 9.26 14.90 14.47
C LEU A 20 8.15 15.57 15.28
N ILE A 21 7.16 16.10 14.59
CA ILE A 21 5.93 16.64 15.20
C ILE A 21 4.74 15.78 14.83
N TYR A 22 3.75 15.72 15.71
CA TYR A 22 2.44 15.14 15.43
C TYR A 22 1.53 16.23 14.89
N MET A 23 1.02 16.04 13.67
CA MET A 23 0.11 16.97 13.03
C MET A 23 -1.04 16.21 12.37
N ALA A 24 -2.27 16.71 12.55
CA ALA A 24 -3.43 16.18 11.86
C ALA A 24 -3.45 16.74 10.42
N LEU A 25 -3.46 15.84 9.45
CA LEU A 25 -3.56 16.16 8.02
C LEU A 25 -4.68 15.33 7.40
N PRO A 26 -5.39 15.84 6.38
CA PRO A 26 -6.27 15.04 5.56
C PRO A 26 -5.48 13.87 4.97
N ALA A 27 -6.08 12.68 4.96
CA ALA A 27 -5.43 11.50 4.44
C ALA A 27 -6.47 10.51 3.90
N TRP A 28 -6.03 9.63 2.99
CA TRP A 28 -6.84 8.56 2.44
C TRP A 28 -6.54 7.26 3.15
N PHE A 29 -7.59 6.51 3.49
CA PHE A 29 -7.47 5.27 4.25
C PHE A 29 -8.18 4.12 3.54
N VAL A 30 -7.58 2.94 3.61
CA VAL A 30 -8.30 1.67 3.45
C VAL A 30 -8.87 1.30 4.83
N LYS A 31 -10.19 1.11 4.90
CA LYS A 31 -10.89 0.80 6.14
C LYS A 31 -10.74 -0.69 6.50
N VAL A 32 -9.51 -1.06 6.87
CA VAL A 32 -9.13 -2.45 7.18
C VAL A 32 -10.00 -3.05 8.30
N THR A 33 -10.45 -2.21 9.21
CA THR A 33 -11.31 -2.63 10.32
C THR A 33 -12.64 -3.24 9.88
N GLU A 34 -13.11 -2.99 8.66
CA GLU A 34 -14.35 -3.58 8.12
C GLU A 34 -14.19 -5.06 7.70
N PHE A 35 -12.97 -5.46 7.30
CA PHE A 35 -12.69 -6.84 6.84
C PHE A 35 -11.58 -7.52 7.64
N ARG A 36 -11.14 -6.95 8.74
CA ARG A 36 -10.09 -7.46 9.62
C ARG A 36 -10.36 -8.88 10.08
N ASP A 37 -11.57 -9.16 10.55
CA ASP A 37 -11.94 -10.47 11.08
C ASP A 37 -11.89 -11.53 9.96
N ARG A 38 -12.22 -11.16 8.73
CA ARG A 38 -12.07 -12.02 7.56
C ARG A 38 -10.60 -12.30 7.23
N MET A 39 -9.72 -11.31 7.37
CA MET A 39 -8.27 -11.53 7.23
C MET A 39 -7.75 -12.55 8.25
N VAL A 40 -8.18 -12.46 9.49
CA VAL A 40 -7.81 -13.42 10.56
C VAL A 40 -8.30 -14.82 10.20
N GLU A 41 -9.55 -14.97 9.79
CA GLU A 41 -10.15 -16.24 9.39
C GLU A 41 -9.39 -16.89 8.22
N LEU A 42 -9.15 -16.14 7.14
CA LEU A 42 -8.41 -16.61 5.98
C LEU A 42 -6.98 -17.03 6.32
N ASN A 43 -6.29 -16.25 7.16
CA ASN A 43 -4.95 -16.60 7.62
C ASN A 43 -4.94 -17.92 8.38
N HIS A 44 -5.90 -18.13 9.27
CA HIS A 44 -5.95 -19.32 10.11
C HIS A 44 -6.30 -20.59 9.29
N ASN A 45 -7.26 -20.46 8.37
CA ASN A 45 -7.86 -21.61 7.69
C ASN A 45 -7.20 -21.95 6.36
N GLU A 46 -6.61 -20.99 5.66
CA GLU A 46 -6.21 -21.13 4.26
C GLU A 46 -4.72 -20.90 4.00
N ILE A 47 -3.95 -20.40 4.97
CA ILE A 47 -2.52 -20.14 4.79
C ILE A 47 -1.68 -21.08 5.65
N GLU A 48 -0.81 -21.85 4.99
CA GLU A 48 0.21 -22.66 5.67
C GLU A 48 1.46 -21.82 5.97
N TRP A 49 1.89 -21.82 7.22
CA TRP A 49 3.07 -21.08 7.68
C TRP A 49 4.22 -22.01 8.06
N LEU A 50 5.41 -21.67 7.60
CA LEU A 50 6.68 -22.27 8.00
C LEU A 50 7.62 -21.17 8.53
N PRO A 51 7.90 -21.14 9.84
CA PRO A 51 7.38 -22.01 10.90
C PRO A 51 5.92 -21.70 11.31
N GLU A 52 5.18 -22.71 11.68
CA GLU A 52 3.73 -22.64 11.96
C GLU A 52 3.35 -21.62 13.03
N HIS A 53 4.18 -21.44 14.06
CA HIS A 53 3.89 -20.54 15.18
C HIS A 53 3.71 -19.07 14.75
N ILE A 54 4.17 -18.68 13.57
CA ILE A 54 4.00 -17.31 13.03
C ILE A 54 2.54 -17.05 12.68
N ARG A 55 1.79 -18.07 12.22
CA ARG A 55 0.39 -17.97 11.83
C ARG A 55 -0.47 -17.32 12.90
N ASP A 56 -0.47 -17.88 14.11
CA ASP A 56 -1.31 -17.42 15.23
C ASP A 56 -0.54 -16.50 16.19
N GLY A 57 0.79 -16.50 16.09
CA GLY A 57 1.69 -15.67 16.87
C GLY A 57 1.89 -14.28 16.25
N GLN A 58 3.03 -14.08 15.59
CA GLN A 58 3.45 -12.76 15.13
C GLN A 58 2.49 -12.18 14.07
N PHE A 59 2.04 -12.97 13.10
CA PHE A 59 1.15 -12.51 12.05
C PHE A 59 -0.30 -12.43 12.52
N GLY A 60 -0.83 -13.49 13.13
CA GLY A 60 -2.21 -13.52 13.60
C GLY A 60 -2.52 -12.39 14.58
N LYS A 61 -1.66 -12.17 15.57
CA LYS A 61 -1.83 -11.05 16.53
C LYS A 61 -1.72 -9.68 15.87
N TRP A 62 -0.93 -9.55 14.82
CA TRP A 62 -0.87 -8.33 14.04
C TRP A 62 -2.18 -8.08 13.30
N LEU A 63 -2.77 -9.12 12.69
CA LEU A 63 -4.08 -9.03 12.02
C LEU A 63 -5.19 -8.68 13.00
N GLU A 64 -5.26 -9.34 14.16
CA GLU A 64 -6.26 -9.04 15.22
C GLU A 64 -6.21 -7.58 15.67
N GLY A 65 -5.02 -6.99 15.72
CA GLY A 65 -4.79 -5.59 16.08
C GLY A 65 -4.79 -4.61 14.91
N ALA A 66 -5.10 -5.06 13.68
CA ALA A 66 -5.01 -4.22 12.49
C ALA A 66 -5.95 -3.01 12.58
N ARG A 67 -5.41 -1.86 12.17
CA ARG A 67 -6.11 -0.57 12.10
C ARG A 67 -6.27 -0.15 10.66
N ASP A 68 -7.11 0.85 10.43
CA ASP A 68 -7.26 1.45 9.12
C ASP A 68 -5.92 1.94 8.59
N TRP A 69 -5.66 1.62 7.34
CA TRP A 69 -4.37 1.85 6.70
C TRP A 69 -4.36 3.17 5.94
N ASN A 70 -3.55 4.12 6.41
CA ASN A 70 -3.30 5.35 5.69
C ASN A 70 -2.46 5.05 4.44
N ILE A 71 -3.08 5.20 3.27
CA ILE A 71 -2.48 4.91 1.96
C ILE A 71 -1.96 6.15 1.23
N SER A 72 -2.20 7.36 1.73
CA SER A 72 -1.73 8.59 1.10
C SER A 72 -0.36 9.02 1.64
N ARG A 73 0.48 9.56 0.74
CA ARG A 73 1.78 10.11 1.06
C ARG A 73 1.96 11.47 0.40
N THR A 74 2.39 12.45 1.19
CA THR A 74 2.74 13.79 0.72
C THR A 74 4.13 13.74 0.09
N ARG A 75 4.20 13.30 -1.14
CA ARG A 75 5.43 13.20 -1.94
C ARG A 75 5.17 13.63 -3.38
N TYR A 76 6.23 14.10 -4.04
CA TYR A 76 6.11 14.48 -5.44
C TYR A 76 6.05 13.25 -6.35
N TRP A 77 6.96 12.28 -6.17
CA TRP A 77 7.07 11.11 -7.02
C TRP A 77 6.51 9.85 -6.35
N GLY A 78 5.72 9.10 -7.09
CA GLY A 78 5.05 7.87 -6.69
C GLY A 78 3.86 7.61 -7.61
N ALA A 79 3.05 6.58 -7.32
CA ALA A 79 1.79 6.33 -8.00
C ALA A 79 0.74 7.34 -7.52
N PRO A 80 0.26 8.28 -8.35
CA PRO A 80 -0.73 9.27 -7.96
C PRO A 80 -2.06 8.64 -7.57
N ILE A 81 -2.68 9.12 -6.51
CA ILE A 81 -4.04 8.69 -6.15
C ILE A 81 -4.99 9.17 -7.25
N PRO A 82 -5.78 8.26 -7.89
CA PRO A 82 -6.64 8.59 -9.02
C PRO A 82 -7.98 9.20 -8.58
N ALA A 83 -7.93 10.21 -7.72
CA ALA A 83 -9.11 10.89 -7.20
C ALA A 83 -9.07 12.38 -7.52
N TRP A 84 -10.19 12.90 -8.00
CA TRP A 84 -10.40 14.33 -8.25
C TRP A 84 -11.45 14.86 -7.29
N ILE A 85 -11.17 15.99 -6.70
CA ILE A 85 -12.06 16.67 -5.76
C ILE A 85 -12.41 18.07 -6.29
N SER A 86 -13.60 18.53 -5.93
CA SER A 86 -14.01 19.90 -6.18
C SER A 86 -13.14 20.88 -5.38
N ASP A 87 -12.70 21.97 -6.01
CA ASP A 87 -11.98 23.05 -5.34
C ASP A 87 -12.93 24.04 -4.61
N ASP A 88 -14.24 23.83 -4.70
CA ASP A 88 -15.26 24.63 -4.01
C ASP A 88 -15.99 23.79 -2.96
N PRO A 89 -15.90 24.13 -1.67
CA PRO A 89 -16.59 23.42 -0.59
C PRO A 89 -18.12 23.59 -0.61
N GLU A 90 -18.68 24.56 -1.35
CA GLU A 90 -20.13 24.70 -1.51
C GLU A 90 -20.71 23.64 -2.46
N TYR A 91 -19.85 23.12 -3.36
CA TYR A 91 -20.22 22.05 -4.30
C TYR A 91 -19.25 20.86 -4.12
N PRO A 92 -19.33 20.15 -2.98
CA PRO A 92 -18.40 19.07 -2.67
C PRO A 92 -18.63 17.87 -3.61
N ARG A 93 -17.57 17.43 -4.27
CA ARG A 93 -17.59 16.24 -5.11
C ARG A 93 -16.26 15.53 -5.08
N VAL A 94 -16.30 14.20 -5.11
CA VAL A 94 -15.13 13.33 -5.23
C VAL A 94 -15.41 12.32 -6.33
N ASP A 95 -14.56 12.27 -7.34
CA ASP A 95 -14.59 11.26 -8.39
C ASP A 95 -13.30 10.44 -8.34
N VAL A 96 -13.43 9.11 -8.35
CA VAL A 96 -12.31 8.16 -8.37
C VAL A 96 -12.34 7.41 -9.68
N TYR A 97 -11.21 7.37 -10.37
CA TYR A 97 -11.09 6.74 -11.69
C TYR A 97 -10.35 5.41 -11.61
N GLY A 98 -11.00 4.37 -12.12
CA GLY A 98 -10.46 3.00 -12.15
C GLY A 98 -9.81 2.61 -13.46
N SER A 99 -9.96 3.42 -14.52
CA SER A 99 -9.41 3.10 -15.84
C SER A 99 -9.04 4.33 -16.67
N LEU A 100 -8.19 4.11 -17.70
CA LEU A 100 -7.88 5.13 -18.70
C LEU A 100 -9.10 5.54 -19.52
N ASP A 101 -10.03 4.61 -19.77
CA ASP A 101 -11.23 4.88 -20.53
C ASP A 101 -12.19 5.81 -19.79
N GLU A 102 -12.27 5.69 -18.47
CA GLU A 102 -13.02 6.63 -17.63
C GLU A 102 -12.39 8.03 -17.63
N LEU A 103 -11.06 8.12 -17.54
CA LEU A 103 -10.35 9.40 -17.67
C LEU A 103 -10.60 10.04 -19.02
N GLU A 104 -10.46 9.28 -20.11
CA GLU A 104 -10.68 9.78 -21.46
C GLU A 104 -12.12 10.27 -21.66
N ARG A 105 -13.11 9.52 -21.16
CA ARG A 105 -14.52 9.89 -21.23
C ARG A 105 -14.81 11.24 -20.55
N ASP A 106 -14.25 11.45 -19.35
CA ASP A 106 -14.61 12.59 -18.52
C ASP A 106 -13.73 13.83 -18.77
N PHE A 107 -12.49 13.64 -19.22
CA PHE A 107 -11.56 14.74 -19.50
C PHE A 107 -11.37 15.01 -21.00
N GLY A 108 -11.91 14.15 -21.87
CA GLY A 108 -11.79 14.30 -23.33
C GLY A 108 -10.38 14.02 -23.89
N VAL A 109 -9.47 13.52 -23.04
CA VAL A 109 -8.09 13.19 -23.44
C VAL A 109 -7.63 11.93 -22.70
N ARG A 110 -6.98 11.03 -23.46
CA ARG A 110 -6.33 9.84 -22.89
C ARG A 110 -4.90 10.21 -22.46
N PRO A 111 -4.59 10.17 -21.16
CA PRO A 111 -3.26 10.55 -20.71
C PRO A 111 -2.21 9.54 -21.20
N THR A 112 -1.06 10.05 -21.65
CA THR A 112 0.10 9.22 -22.05
C THR A 112 1.01 8.88 -20.87
N SER A 113 0.86 9.59 -19.75
CA SER A 113 1.56 9.34 -18.49
C SER A 113 0.61 9.58 -17.32
N LEU A 114 0.59 8.63 -16.39
CA LEU A 114 -0.15 8.74 -15.14
C LEU A 114 0.69 9.33 -14.00
N HIS A 115 1.93 9.74 -14.27
CA HIS A 115 2.81 10.39 -13.29
C HIS A 115 2.65 11.91 -13.30
N ARG A 116 3.02 12.50 -12.19
CA ARG A 116 3.18 13.96 -12.07
C ARG A 116 4.34 14.45 -12.94
N PRO A 117 4.25 15.64 -13.55
CA PRO A 117 3.14 16.61 -13.42
C PRO A 117 1.93 16.31 -14.33
N HIS A 118 2.06 15.47 -15.35
CA HIS A 118 1.09 15.29 -16.43
C HIS A 118 -0.34 14.98 -15.95
N ILE A 119 -0.47 14.06 -14.99
CA ILE A 119 -1.80 13.67 -14.48
C ILE A 119 -2.47 14.83 -13.70
N ASP A 120 -1.70 15.74 -13.11
CA ASP A 120 -2.22 16.89 -12.35
C ASP A 120 -2.80 17.98 -13.26
N GLU A 121 -2.44 17.96 -14.56
CA GLU A 121 -2.95 18.91 -15.56
C GLU A 121 -4.39 18.57 -16.00
N LEU A 122 -4.83 17.34 -15.73
CA LEU A 122 -6.21 16.92 -16.02
C LEU A 122 -7.17 17.57 -15.04
N THR A 123 -7.90 18.56 -15.53
CA THR A 123 -8.95 19.28 -14.79
C THR A 123 -10.21 19.36 -15.62
N ARG A 124 -11.36 19.47 -14.96
CA ARG A 124 -12.66 19.67 -15.63
C ARG A 124 -13.60 20.47 -14.74
N PRO A 125 -14.63 21.11 -15.30
CA PRO A 125 -15.69 21.72 -14.49
C PRO A 125 -16.34 20.69 -13.56
N ASN A 126 -16.73 21.15 -12.38
CA ASN A 126 -17.53 20.32 -11.49
C ASN A 126 -18.97 20.22 -12.03
N PRO A 127 -19.49 19.02 -12.37
CA PRO A 127 -20.84 18.88 -12.93
C PRO A 127 -21.95 19.18 -11.93
N ASP A 128 -21.65 19.21 -10.63
CA ASP A 128 -22.63 19.49 -9.56
C ASP A 128 -22.72 21.00 -9.26
N ASP A 129 -21.85 21.81 -9.87
CA ASP A 129 -21.84 23.27 -9.71
C ASP A 129 -22.62 23.94 -10.84
N PRO A 130 -23.86 24.44 -10.59
CA PRO A 130 -24.65 25.12 -11.62
C PRO A 130 -24.05 26.48 -12.02
N THR A 131 -23.13 27.04 -11.25
CA THR A 131 -22.45 28.33 -11.57
C THR A 131 -21.30 28.14 -12.55
N GLY A 132 -20.81 26.90 -12.72
CA GLY A 132 -19.69 26.55 -13.60
C GLY A 132 -18.33 27.11 -13.17
N LYS A 133 -18.19 27.55 -11.93
CA LYS A 133 -16.96 28.19 -11.43
C LYS A 133 -15.98 27.21 -10.77
N SER A 134 -16.52 26.15 -10.14
CA SER A 134 -15.71 25.18 -9.46
C SER A 134 -15.09 24.15 -10.41
N THR A 135 -13.90 23.71 -10.07
CA THR A 135 -13.08 22.82 -10.89
C THR A 135 -12.75 21.54 -10.13
N MET A 136 -12.88 20.40 -10.80
CA MET A 136 -12.39 19.11 -10.32
C MET A 136 -10.87 19.04 -10.52
N ARG A 137 -10.13 18.86 -9.42
CA ARG A 137 -8.66 18.74 -9.40
C ARG A 137 -8.23 17.47 -8.71
N ARG A 138 -7.18 16.84 -9.24
CA ARG A 138 -6.62 15.66 -8.61
C ARG A 138 -6.06 15.98 -7.22
N VAL A 139 -6.25 15.08 -6.25
CA VAL A 139 -5.59 15.18 -4.94
C VAL A 139 -4.07 15.13 -5.10
N PRO A 140 -3.29 15.98 -4.39
CA PRO A 140 -1.85 16.09 -4.62
C PRO A 140 -1.05 14.86 -4.15
N ASP A 141 -1.65 14.01 -3.31
CA ASP A 141 -0.98 12.88 -2.72
C ASP A 141 -0.69 11.75 -3.73
N VAL A 142 0.29 10.92 -3.38
CA VAL A 142 0.60 9.65 -4.03
C VAL A 142 0.28 8.49 -3.09
N LEU A 143 0.14 7.29 -3.65
CA LEU A 143 -0.07 6.08 -2.87
C LEU A 143 1.17 5.71 -2.04
N ASP A 144 0.95 5.07 -0.92
CA ASP A 144 1.97 4.36 -0.16
C ASP A 144 2.64 3.30 -1.05
N CYS A 145 3.96 3.24 -1.05
CA CYS A 145 4.70 2.20 -1.79
C CYS A 145 4.31 0.78 -1.38
N TRP A 146 3.80 0.60 -0.17
CA TRP A 146 3.25 -0.68 0.28
C TRP A 146 1.92 -1.02 -0.38
N PHE A 147 1.13 -0.04 -0.81
CA PHE A 147 -0.05 -0.27 -1.64
C PHE A 147 0.36 -0.82 -3.01
N GLU A 148 1.38 -0.23 -3.62
CA GLU A 148 1.93 -0.69 -4.90
C GLU A 148 2.48 -2.12 -4.78
N SER A 149 3.32 -2.39 -3.78
CA SER A 149 3.89 -3.74 -3.58
C SER A 149 2.84 -4.78 -3.20
N GLY A 150 1.81 -4.38 -2.46
CA GLY A 150 0.68 -5.25 -2.10
C GLY A 150 -0.24 -5.57 -3.27
N SER A 151 -0.27 -4.72 -4.30
CA SER A 151 -1.05 -4.93 -5.52
C SER A 151 -0.37 -5.85 -6.54
N MET A 152 0.90 -6.20 -6.34
CA MET A 152 1.70 -6.97 -7.28
C MET A 152 0.99 -8.24 -7.81
N PRO A 153 0.29 -9.05 -6.99
CA PRO A 153 -0.30 -10.30 -7.48
C PRO A 153 -1.25 -10.13 -8.67
N PHE A 154 -1.97 -9.01 -8.75
CA PHE A 154 -2.93 -8.72 -9.80
C PHE A 154 -2.42 -7.62 -10.77
N ALA A 155 -1.72 -6.61 -10.26
CA ALA A 155 -1.23 -5.50 -11.07
C ALA A 155 -0.20 -5.94 -12.12
N GLN A 156 0.68 -6.93 -11.82
CA GLN A 156 1.66 -7.45 -12.77
C GLN A 156 1.03 -8.06 -14.04
N LYS A 157 -0.24 -8.42 -13.98
CA LYS A 157 -1.01 -9.00 -15.08
C LYS A 157 -2.03 -8.02 -15.66
N HIS A 158 -2.04 -6.77 -15.19
CA HIS A 158 -3.01 -5.75 -15.57
C HIS A 158 -4.47 -6.22 -15.37
N TYR A 159 -4.68 -7.07 -14.35
CA TYR A 159 -6.03 -7.50 -13.97
C TYR A 159 -6.81 -6.31 -13.36
N PRO A 160 -8.13 -6.16 -13.66
CA PRO A 160 -9.01 -7.06 -14.40
C PRO A 160 -9.09 -6.79 -15.91
N PHE A 161 -8.32 -5.85 -16.46
CA PHE A 161 -8.42 -5.40 -17.85
C PHE A 161 -7.81 -6.40 -18.83
N GLU A 162 -6.74 -7.07 -18.40
CA GLU A 162 -6.03 -8.08 -19.17
C GLU A 162 -5.78 -9.33 -18.34
N ASN A 163 -5.45 -10.46 -19.01
CA ASN A 163 -4.99 -11.70 -18.38
C ASN A 163 -5.91 -12.24 -17.27
N LYS A 164 -7.21 -12.04 -17.38
CA LYS A 164 -8.18 -12.44 -16.35
C LYS A 164 -8.12 -13.94 -16.06
N GLU A 165 -8.14 -14.78 -17.08
CA GLU A 165 -8.07 -16.24 -16.93
C GLU A 165 -6.78 -16.68 -16.21
N TRP A 166 -5.65 -16.05 -16.58
CA TRP A 166 -4.39 -16.36 -15.92
C TRP A 166 -4.46 -16.02 -14.43
N PHE A 167 -4.95 -14.85 -14.07
CA PHE A 167 -5.05 -14.45 -12.66
C PHE A 167 -5.98 -15.35 -11.86
N GLU A 168 -7.15 -15.69 -12.41
CA GLU A 168 -8.14 -16.54 -11.72
C GLU A 168 -7.63 -17.96 -11.49
N THR A 169 -6.75 -18.47 -12.36
CA THR A 169 -6.17 -19.81 -12.23
C THR A 169 -4.88 -19.87 -11.41
N HIS A 170 -4.17 -18.74 -11.25
CA HIS A 170 -2.88 -18.66 -10.55
C HIS A 170 -2.93 -17.88 -9.23
N SER A 171 -4.10 -17.42 -8.82
CA SER A 171 -4.30 -16.71 -7.54
C SER A 171 -5.24 -17.54 -6.64
N PRO A 172 -4.89 -17.77 -5.37
CA PRO A 172 -3.67 -17.38 -4.64
C PRO A 172 -2.39 -18.04 -5.19
N SER A 173 -1.24 -17.36 -5.06
CA SER A 173 0.06 -17.95 -5.41
C SER A 173 0.39 -19.16 -4.53
N ASP A 174 1.17 -20.12 -5.06
CA ASP A 174 1.43 -21.37 -4.34
C ASP A 174 2.26 -21.14 -3.07
N PHE A 175 3.30 -20.30 -3.13
CA PHE A 175 4.04 -19.92 -1.93
C PHE A 175 4.78 -18.58 -2.11
N ILE A 176 5.16 -18.01 -0.97
CA ILE A 176 6.08 -16.86 -0.88
C ILE A 176 7.11 -17.09 0.20
N VAL A 177 8.28 -16.45 0.08
CA VAL A 177 9.37 -16.56 1.05
C VAL A 177 10.00 -15.19 1.29
N GLU A 178 10.13 -14.83 2.57
CA GLU A 178 10.82 -13.63 3.02
C GLU A 178 11.15 -13.71 4.53
N TYR A 179 11.91 -12.76 5.04
CA TYR A 179 12.20 -12.72 6.47
C TYR A 179 10.97 -12.34 7.30
N SER A 180 10.94 -12.77 8.55
CA SER A 180 9.78 -12.65 9.45
C SER A 180 9.29 -11.22 9.70
N GLY A 181 10.10 -10.19 9.43
CA GLY A 181 9.68 -8.79 9.51
C GLY A 181 8.57 -8.42 8.52
N GLN A 182 8.42 -9.20 7.43
CA GLN A 182 7.37 -9.00 6.44
C GLN A 182 5.96 -9.34 6.93
N THR A 183 5.83 -9.92 8.11
CA THR A 183 4.53 -10.04 8.80
C THR A 183 3.87 -8.68 9.07
N ARG A 184 4.67 -7.59 9.13
CA ARG A 184 4.22 -6.20 9.22
C ARG A 184 4.54 -5.38 7.97
N GLY A 185 4.81 -6.03 6.86
CA GLY A 185 5.17 -5.45 5.57
C GLY A 185 4.48 -6.16 4.43
N TRP A 186 5.24 -6.77 3.53
CA TRP A 186 4.73 -7.31 2.28
C TRP A 186 3.68 -8.43 2.47
N PHE A 187 3.88 -9.34 3.40
CA PHE A 187 2.87 -10.37 3.69
C PHE A 187 1.53 -9.76 4.08
N TYR A 188 1.57 -8.75 4.97
CA TYR A 188 0.37 -8.08 5.44
C TYR A 188 -0.35 -7.31 4.32
N VAL A 189 0.35 -6.49 3.56
CA VAL A 189 -0.30 -5.63 2.56
C VAL A 189 -0.89 -6.42 1.40
N MET A 190 -0.22 -7.51 0.96
CA MET A 190 -0.80 -8.42 -0.02
C MET A 190 -2.06 -9.11 0.50
N HIS A 191 -2.02 -9.60 1.74
CA HIS A 191 -3.17 -10.27 2.35
C HIS A 191 -4.34 -9.31 2.53
N ALA A 192 -4.09 -8.07 2.97
CA ALA A 192 -5.11 -7.04 3.13
C ALA A 192 -5.78 -6.69 1.80
N LEU A 193 -5.01 -6.42 0.74
CA LEU A 193 -5.59 -6.11 -0.56
C LEU A 193 -6.31 -7.29 -1.19
N SER A 194 -5.77 -8.50 -1.07
CA SER A 194 -6.42 -9.71 -1.60
C SER A 194 -7.73 -10.02 -0.88
N THR A 195 -7.77 -9.88 0.44
CA THR A 195 -9.00 -10.05 1.21
C THR A 195 -10.04 -9.02 0.81
N ALA A 196 -9.66 -7.75 0.74
CA ALA A 196 -10.58 -6.66 0.41
C ALA A 196 -11.18 -6.76 -1.00
N LEU A 197 -10.38 -7.20 -1.99
CA LEU A 197 -10.77 -7.20 -3.39
C LEU A 197 -11.35 -8.53 -3.87
N PHE A 198 -10.91 -9.65 -3.30
CA PHE A 198 -11.17 -10.99 -3.84
C PHE A 198 -11.72 -11.98 -2.80
N ASP A 199 -11.85 -11.58 -1.54
CA ASP A 199 -12.29 -12.42 -0.41
C ASP A 199 -11.49 -13.74 -0.30
N ARG A 200 -10.19 -13.71 -0.59
CA ARG A 200 -9.27 -14.85 -0.51
C ARG A 200 -7.85 -14.40 -0.15
N PRO A 201 -6.99 -15.30 0.38
CA PRO A 201 -5.60 -14.97 0.64
C PRO A 201 -4.85 -14.69 -0.67
N ALA A 202 -3.74 -13.93 -0.61
CA ALA A 202 -2.88 -13.70 -1.76
C ALA A 202 -1.95 -14.88 -2.08
N TYR A 203 -1.74 -15.76 -1.12
CA TYR A 203 -0.81 -16.90 -1.16
C TYR A 203 -1.30 -18.04 -0.27
N LYS A 204 -0.94 -19.27 -0.65
CA LYS A 204 -1.33 -20.50 0.08
C LYS A 204 -0.32 -20.88 1.17
N LYS A 205 0.97 -20.60 0.92
CA LYS A 205 2.07 -21.00 1.81
C LYS A 205 3.06 -19.87 2.00
N VAL A 206 3.52 -19.66 3.23
CA VAL A 206 4.55 -18.68 3.60
C VAL A 206 5.73 -19.39 4.25
N VAL A 207 6.92 -19.15 3.71
CA VAL A 207 8.17 -19.53 4.36
C VAL A 207 8.80 -18.26 4.94
N ALA A 208 8.79 -18.14 6.26
CA ALA A 208 9.31 -16.98 6.95
C ALA A 208 10.64 -17.34 7.64
N HIS A 209 11.74 -16.81 7.13
CA HIS A 209 13.06 -17.03 7.72
C HIS A 209 13.45 -15.94 8.71
N GLY A 210 14.52 -16.15 9.46
CA GLY A 210 15.13 -15.16 10.36
C GLY A 210 15.77 -14.00 9.59
N ILE A 211 16.28 -13.03 10.35
CA ILE A 211 17.02 -11.91 9.77
C ILE A 211 18.36 -12.41 9.23
N VAL A 212 18.66 -12.10 7.98
CA VAL A 212 19.97 -12.36 7.39
C VAL A 212 20.94 -11.25 7.86
N LEU A 213 22.06 -11.68 8.40
CA LEU A 213 23.09 -10.77 8.92
C LEU A 213 24.27 -10.71 7.94
N GLY A 214 24.89 -9.54 7.84
CA GLY A 214 26.17 -9.37 7.18
C GLY A 214 27.34 -9.94 8.01
N ASN A 215 28.54 -9.97 7.43
CA ASN A 215 29.75 -10.42 8.12
C ASN A 215 30.12 -9.58 9.35
N ASP A 216 29.57 -8.38 9.45
CA ASP A 216 29.69 -7.45 10.58
C ASP A 216 28.64 -7.72 11.69
N GLY A 217 27.78 -8.73 11.51
CA GLY A 217 26.70 -9.07 12.43
C GLY A 217 25.52 -8.09 12.39
N LEU A 218 25.53 -7.11 11.51
CA LEU A 218 24.41 -6.19 11.32
C LEU A 218 23.39 -6.76 10.34
N LYS A 219 22.14 -6.31 10.49
CA LYS A 219 21.07 -6.70 9.56
C LYS A 219 21.44 -6.28 8.13
N THR A 220 21.45 -7.25 7.22
CA THR A 220 21.58 -6.98 5.79
C THR A 220 20.40 -6.13 5.32
N VAL A 221 20.70 -5.07 4.59
CA VAL A 221 19.69 -4.21 3.95
C VAL A 221 19.73 -4.40 2.43
N SER A 222 18.62 -4.22 1.77
CA SER A 222 18.43 -4.54 0.33
C SER A 222 19.37 -3.77 -0.63
N TYR A 223 20.05 -2.74 -0.16
CA TYR A 223 21.04 -1.96 -0.93
C TYR A 223 22.50 -2.20 -0.48
N THR A 224 22.73 -3.04 0.51
CA THR A 224 24.10 -3.52 0.77
C THR A 224 24.44 -4.52 -0.32
N HIS A 225 25.48 -4.21 -1.11
CA HIS A 225 26.05 -5.17 -2.01
C HIS A 225 26.49 -6.40 -1.23
N LEU A 226 25.78 -7.50 -1.38
CA LEU A 226 26.34 -8.81 -1.14
C LEU A 226 27.61 -8.85 -2.01
N ARG A 227 28.79 -8.86 -1.40
CA ARG A 227 30.04 -8.89 -2.16
C ARG A 227 30.00 -10.12 -3.04
N ALA A 228 30.43 -9.99 -4.29
CA ALA A 228 30.49 -11.03 -5.33
C ALA A 228 31.32 -12.30 -4.95
N HIS A 229 31.69 -12.45 -3.68
CA HIS A 229 32.34 -13.63 -3.14
C HIS A 229 31.44 -14.86 -3.06
N GLU A 230 30.13 -14.68 -3.07
CA GLU A 230 29.18 -15.79 -2.99
C GLU A 230 28.97 -16.52 -4.31
N THR A 231 29.49 -15.98 -5.41
CA THR A 231 29.41 -16.62 -6.75
C THR A 231 30.68 -17.35 -7.16
N ARG A 232 31.69 -17.42 -6.32
CA ARG A 232 32.83 -18.31 -6.53
C ARG A 232 32.43 -19.72 -6.07
N GLY A 233 31.73 -20.42 -6.96
CA GLY A 233 31.68 -21.89 -6.88
C GLY A 233 33.10 -22.45 -6.92
N ASN A 234 33.41 -23.33 -6.00
CA ASN A 234 34.56 -24.22 -6.06
C ASN A 234 34.42 -25.16 -7.28
#